data_e949f64bc666cdc5e34cd02274ae60f5
#
_entry.id   e949f64bc666cdc5e34cd02274ae60f5
#
_cell.length_a   1.000
_cell.length_b   1.000
_cell.length_c   1.000
_cell.angle_alpha   90.00
_cell.angle_beta   90.00
_cell.angle_gamma   90.00
#
_symmetry.space_group_name_H-M   'P 1'
#
loop_
_entity.id
_entity.type
_entity.pdbx_description
1 polymer ?
#
loop_
_entity_poly.entity_id
_entity_poly.type
_entity_poly.pdbx_seq_one_letter_code
_entity_poly.pdbx_strand_id
1 'polypeptide(L)'
;LYHWAHYVPSFCIFLGMTLATEIVFLLEQILNGLLMGVYYLLIALGLSIIFSLGGIVNLAHGAMFAIGAYLMVQITDLAGYGIAFISAPLLVGALGMLVERLFLRRFYKADPVLSLLFTFGLALIIEQSLRMIYGASPLQFNIPEFARGLLVLGDFMYPYYRIGMLSVALIALFLTWFLLHKTPFGKVVKAGVSDPDMVRALGISLTPILTAVSGIGIGLAGLAGVLLAPISGVHPAMGQEILTAAFVVVVIGGLGSFWGVVLAALLVGVIRGLTTYFYPAASEASLYVLMLAVLLLRPRGLMGERMDRLE
;
A
#
# COMPACT_ATOMS: atom_id res chain seq x y z
N LEU A 1 -28.15 -57.90 1.28
CA LEU A 1 -27.72 -57.01 2.39
C LEU A 1 -26.17 -56.83 2.49
N TYR A 2 -25.38 -57.52 1.63
CA TYR A 2 -23.89 -57.45 1.73
C TYR A 2 -23.24 -56.45 0.76
N HIS A 3 -24.02 -55.71 -0.03
CA HIS A 3 -23.44 -54.83 -1.10
C HIS A 3 -23.33 -53.35 -0.72
N TRP A 4 -23.82 -52.94 0.44
CA TRP A 4 -23.80 -51.53 0.87
C TRP A 4 -22.64 -51.15 1.78
N ALA A 5 -21.92 -52.11 2.35
CA ALA A 5 -20.84 -51.87 3.29
C ALA A 5 -19.51 -51.34 2.66
N HIS A 6 -19.34 -51.49 1.34
CA HIS A 6 -18.14 -51.06 0.63
C HIS A 6 -18.22 -49.62 0.07
N TYR A 7 -19.41 -49.02 -0.02
CA TYR A 7 -19.59 -47.66 -0.58
C TYR A 7 -19.46 -46.53 0.44
N VAL A 8 -19.69 -46.79 1.70
CA VAL A 8 -19.66 -45.78 2.77
C VAL A 8 -18.23 -45.22 3.02
N PRO A 9 -17.16 -46.01 3.10
CA PRO A 9 -15.82 -45.47 3.30
C PRO A 9 -15.33 -44.63 2.12
N SER A 10 -15.65 -45.02 0.87
CA SER A 10 -15.23 -44.28 -0.32
C SER A 10 -15.92 -42.90 -0.43
N PHE A 11 -17.20 -42.82 -0.06
CA PHE A 11 -17.95 -41.57 -0.05
C PHE A 11 -17.47 -40.61 1.05
N CYS A 12 -17.17 -41.11 2.24
CA CYS A 12 -16.59 -40.31 3.32
C CYS A 12 -15.19 -39.82 3.02
N ILE A 13 -14.35 -40.64 2.35
CA ILE A 13 -13.00 -40.24 1.91
C ILE A 13 -13.11 -39.19 0.80
N PHE A 14 -14.02 -39.36 -0.17
CA PHE A 14 -14.25 -38.39 -1.23
C PHE A 14 -14.78 -37.05 -0.70
N LEU A 15 -15.72 -37.06 0.26
CA LEU A 15 -16.24 -35.87 0.92
C LEU A 15 -15.15 -35.17 1.76
N GLY A 16 -14.31 -35.93 2.45
CA GLY A 16 -13.16 -35.41 3.19
C GLY A 16 -12.09 -34.80 2.30
N MET A 17 -11.82 -35.39 1.14
CA MET A 17 -10.90 -34.82 0.14
C MET A 17 -11.45 -33.52 -0.46
N THR A 18 -12.74 -33.43 -0.77
CA THR A 18 -13.35 -32.18 -1.29
C THR A 18 -13.34 -31.07 -0.25
N LEU A 19 -13.64 -31.36 0.99
CA LEU A 19 -13.57 -30.39 2.08
C LEU A 19 -12.15 -29.92 2.34
N ALA A 20 -11.16 -30.80 2.29
CA ALA A 20 -9.77 -30.44 2.48
C ALA A 20 -9.27 -29.51 1.36
N THR A 21 -9.60 -29.80 0.11
CA THR A 21 -9.24 -28.96 -1.04
C THR A 21 -9.92 -27.59 -0.98
N GLU A 22 -11.18 -27.50 -0.60
CA GLU A 22 -11.89 -26.22 -0.42
C GLU A 22 -11.25 -25.36 0.68
N ILE A 23 -10.84 -25.95 1.81
CA ILE A 23 -10.13 -25.24 2.88
C ILE A 23 -8.79 -24.73 2.40
N VAL A 24 -8.03 -25.52 1.63
CA VAL A 24 -6.75 -25.09 1.05
C VAL A 24 -6.95 -23.89 0.13
N PHE A 25 -7.92 -23.93 -0.79
CA PHE A 25 -8.24 -22.80 -1.67
C PHE A 25 -8.65 -21.55 -0.89
N LEU A 26 -9.44 -21.71 0.17
CA LEU A 26 -9.86 -20.58 1.01
C LEU A 26 -8.67 -19.95 1.74
N LEU A 27 -7.74 -20.77 2.25
CA LEU A 27 -6.49 -20.29 2.87
C LEU A 27 -5.61 -19.56 1.85
N GLU A 28 -5.49 -20.06 0.63
CA GLU A 28 -4.76 -19.38 -0.44
C GLU A 28 -5.38 -18.00 -0.75
N GLN A 29 -6.71 -17.89 -0.79
CA GLN A 29 -7.38 -16.62 -1.02
C GLN A 29 -7.22 -15.63 0.14
N ILE A 30 -7.24 -16.11 1.38
CA ILE A 30 -6.94 -15.26 2.54
C ILE A 30 -5.49 -14.75 2.46
N LEU A 31 -4.53 -15.60 2.12
CA LEU A 31 -3.13 -15.20 1.93
C LEU A 31 -2.96 -14.22 0.76
N ASN A 32 -3.64 -14.44 -0.35
CA ASN A 32 -3.65 -13.52 -1.47
C ASN A 32 -4.27 -12.17 -1.08
N GLY A 33 -5.35 -12.21 -0.30
CA GLY A 33 -5.97 -11.01 0.27
C GLY A 33 -5.04 -10.27 1.22
N LEU A 34 -4.34 -10.97 2.12
CA LEU A 34 -3.35 -10.37 3.00
C LEU A 34 -2.20 -9.72 2.21
N LEU A 35 -1.73 -10.36 1.15
CA LEU A 35 -0.74 -9.75 0.24
C LEU A 35 -1.24 -8.46 -0.38
N MET A 36 -2.47 -8.45 -0.90
CA MET A 36 -3.09 -7.21 -1.41
C MET A 36 -3.18 -6.15 -0.31
N GLY A 37 -3.60 -6.55 0.90
CA GLY A 37 -3.61 -5.67 2.07
C GLY A 37 -2.26 -5.04 2.37
N VAL A 38 -1.19 -5.80 2.24
CA VAL A 38 0.18 -5.33 2.48
C VAL A 38 0.64 -4.29 1.45
N TYR A 39 0.25 -4.40 0.18
CA TYR A 39 0.53 -3.33 -0.81
C TYR A 39 -0.22 -2.06 -0.48
N TYR A 40 -1.52 -2.18 -0.19
CA TYR A 40 -2.31 -1.04 0.25
C TYR A 40 -1.74 -0.40 1.50
N LEU A 41 -1.23 -1.23 2.44
CA LEU A 41 -0.61 -0.79 3.66
C LEU A 41 0.59 0.12 3.40
N LEU A 42 1.53 -0.28 2.55
CA LEU A 42 2.73 0.51 2.27
C LEU A 42 2.38 1.89 1.70
N ILE A 43 1.45 1.93 0.73
CA ILE A 43 1.01 3.18 0.11
C ILE A 43 0.20 4.01 1.11
N ALA A 44 -0.73 3.39 1.82
CA ALA A 44 -1.61 4.05 2.78
C ALA A 44 -0.82 4.61 3.98
N LEU A 45 0.20 3.88 4.48
CA LEU A 45 1.09 4.39 5.52
C LEU A 45 1.84 5.62 5.06
N GLY A 46 2.41 5.58 3.84
CA GLY A 46 3.09 6.75 3.28
C GLY A 46 2.17 7.96 3.19
N LEU A 47 0.97 7.77 2.68
CA LEU A 47 -0.04 8.82 2.57
C LEU A 47 -0.49 9.34 3.95
N SER A 48 -0.74 8.43 4.91
CA SER A 48 -1.18 8.76 6.27
C SER A 48 -0.14 9.56 7.03
N ILE A 49 1.15 9.21 6.94
CA ILE A 49 2.23 9.91 7.62
C ILE A 49 2.41 11.33 7.06
N ILE A 50 2.36 11.48 5.74
CA ILE A 50 2.43 12.80 5.09
C ILE A 50 1.24 13.67 5.52
N PHE A 51 0.03 13.10 5.49
CA PHE A 51 -1.19 13.81 5.88
C PHE A 51 -1.15 14.23 7.35
N SER A 52 -0.70 13.37 8.26
CA SER A 52 -0.67 13.64 9.70
C SER A 52 0.10 14.92 10.05
N LEU A 53 1.27 15.12 9.43
CA LEU A 53 2.14 16.25 9.75
C LEU A 53 1.90 17.46 8.83
N GLY A 54 1.60 17.21 7.56
CA GLY A 54 1.44 18.24 6.53
C GLY A 54 0.02 18.77 6.40
N GLY A 55 -0.99 18.03 6.84
CA GLY A 55 -2.40 18.37 6.65
C GLY A 55 -2.86 18.36 5.19
N ILE A 56 -2.02 17.84 4.28
CA ILE A 56 -2.27 17.85 2.83
C ILE A 56 -2.52 16.43 2.33
N VAL A 57 -3.61 16.25 1.59
CA VAL A 57 -3.85 15.03 0.81
C VAL A 57 -3.10 15.14 -0.51
N ASN A 58 -2.16 14.24 -0.73
CA ASN A 58 -1.33 14.21 -1.93
C ASN A 58 -1.85 13.19 -2.94
N LEU A 59 -2.62 13.63 -3.94
CA LEU A 59 -3.15 12.73 -4.99
C LEU A 59 -2.06 12.27 -5.98
N ALA A 60 -0.91 12.96 -6.06
CA ALA A 60 0.23 12.48 -6.84
C ALA A 60 0.95 11.28 -6.19
N HIS A 61 0.56 10.88 -4.97
CA HIS A 61 1.17 9.76 -4.25
C HIS A 61 1.06 8.43 -5.02
N GLY A 62 -0.08 8.17 -5.67
CA GLY A 62 -0.26 7.03 -6.56
C GLY A 62 0.62 7.09 -7.81
N ALA A 63 0.81 8.27 -8.39
CA ALA A 63 1.71 8.43 -9.53
C ALA A 63 3.18 8.11 -9.16
N MET A 64 3.61 8.39 -7.92
CA MET A 64 4.92 8.02 -7.41
C MET A 64 5.09 6.50 -7.26
N PHE A 65 4.02 5.78 -6.93
CA PHE A 65 4.00 4.32 -6.99
C PHE A 65 4.25 3.82 -8.42
N ALA A 66 3.58 4.40 -9.42
CA ALA A 66 3.80 4.05 -10.83
C ALA A 66 5.25 4.33 -11.26
N ILE A 67 5.81 5.49 -10.89
CA ILE A 67 7.24 5.80 -11.14
C ILE A 67 8.14 4.72 -10.55
N GLY A 68 7.87 4.24 -9.33
CA GLY A 68 8.62 3.16 -8.69
C GLY A 68 8.61 1.87 -9.52
N ALA A 69 7.44 1.49 -10.04
CA ALA A 69 7.29 0.32 -10.90
C ALA A 69 8.07 0.49 -12.24
N TYR A 70 7.97 1.64 -12.89
CA TYR A 70 8.71 1.92 -14.12
C TYR A 70 10.23 1.97 -13.90
N LEU A 71 10.70 2.60 -12.81
CA LEU A 71 12.11 2.60 -12.45
C LEU A 71 12.65 1.20 -12.18
N MET A 72 11.83 0.34 -11.55
CA MET A 72 12.20 -1.06 -11.33
C MET A 72 12.49 -1.78 -12.65
N VAL A 73 11.62 -1.63 -13.65
CA VAL A 73 11.85 -2.20 -14.98
C VAL A 73 13.12 -1.65 -15.61
N GLN A 74 13.22 -0.32 -15.69
CA GLN A 74 14.31 0.38 -16.36
C GLN A 74 15.68 0.06 -15.75
N ILE A 75 15.78 0.09 -14.41
CA ILE A 75 17.07 -0.15 -13.73
C ILE A 75 17.42 -1.64 -13.76
N THR A 76 16.40 -2.54 -13.76
CA THR A 76 16.69 -3.97 -13.90
C THR A 76 17.36 -4.29 -15.24
N ASP A 77 16.91 -3.67 -16.32
CA ASP A 77 17.51 -3.84 -17.65
C ASP A 77 18.95 -3.28 -17.73
N LEU A 78 19.26 -2.23 -16.95
CA LEU A 78 20.56 -1.57 -16.97
C LEU A 78 21.56 -2.18 -15.99
N ALA A 79 21.14 -2.49 -14.77
CA ALA A 79 22.03 -2.79 -13.65
C ALA A 79 21.64 -4.07 -12.86
N GLY A 80 20.58 -4.73 -13.28
CA GLY A 80 20.07 -5.96 -12.64
C GLY A 80 19.10 -5.72 -11.50
N TYR A 81 18.35 -6.80 -11.18
CA TYR A 81 17.22 -6.79 -10.25
C TYR A 81 17.58 -6.28 -8.84
N GLY A 82 18.71 -6.73 -8.27
CA GLY A 82 19.10 -6.37 -6.90
C GLY A 82 19.37 -4.88 -6.73
N ILE A 83 20.02 -4.25 -7.72
CA ILE A 83 20.29 -2.81 -7.72
C ILE A 83 18.98 -2.05 -7.91
N ALA A 84 18.14 -2.47 -8.85
CA ALA A 84 16.83 -1.87 -9.10
C ALA A 84 15.94 -1.89 -7.85
N PHE A 85 15.91 -3.01 -7.14
CA PHE A 85 15.09 -3.22 -5.96
C PHE A 85 15.39 -2.23 -4.82
N ILE A 86 16.65 -1.85 -4.65
CA ILE A 86 17.07 -0.89 -3.61
C ILE A 86 17.01 0.53 -4.13
N SER A 87 17.49 0.77 -5.35
CA SER A 87 17.64 2.14 -5.88
C SER A 87 16.30 2.77 -6.29
N ALA A 88 15.35 2.00 -6.84
CA ALA A 88 14.09 2.56 -7.29
C ALA A 88 13.27 3.21 -6.16
N PRO A 89 13.02 2.57 -5.00
CA PRO A 89 12.32 3.22 -3.89
C PRO A 89 13.07 4.44 -3.34
N LEU A 90 14.40 4.40 -3.29
CA LEU A 90 15.23 5.53 -2.83
C LEU A 90 15.14 6.72 -3.79
N LEU A 91 15.19 6.49 -5.09
CA LEU A 91 15.03 7.52 -6.11
C LEU A 91 13.64 8.14 -6.05
N VAL A 92 12.60 7.31 -5.89
CA VAL A 92 11.22 7.80 -5.72
C VAL A 92 11.10 8.63 -4.44
N GLY A 93 11.71 8.20 -3.33
CA GLY A 93 11.75 8.96 -2.09
C GLY A 93 12.47 10.30 -2.24
N ALA A 94 13.62 10.32 -2.95
CA ALA A 94 14.35 11.53 -3.26
C ALA A 94 13.54 12.48 -4.16
N LEU A 95 12.85 11.94 -5.17
CA LEU A 95 11.91 12.69 -6.00
C LEU A 95 10.77 13.27 -5.16
N GLY A 96 10.25 12.50 -4.20
CA GLY A 96 9.25 12.97 -3.25
C GLY A 96 9.71 14.14 -2.40
N MET A 97 10.95 14.10 -1.89
CA MET A 97 11.56 15.23 -1.17
C MET A 97 11.71 16.45 -2.08
N LEU A 98 12.08 16.25 -3.32
CA LEU A 98 12.23 17.33 -4.30
C LEU A 98 10.86 17.98 -4.59
N VAL A 99 9.84 17.19 -4.86
CA VAL A 99 8.46 17.67 -5.11
C VAL A 99 7.91 18.41 -3.90
N GLU A 100 8.14 17.88 -2.69
CA GLU A 100 7.75 18.59 -1.46
C GLU A 100 8.44 19.96 -1.37
N ARG A 101 9.76 19.97 -1.53
CA ARG A 101 10.56 21.19 -1.36
C ARG A 101 10.22 22.27 -2.38
N LEU A 102 10.00 21.90 -3.64
CA LEU A 102 9.76 22.85 -4.74
C LEU A 102 8.30 23.31 -4.81
N PHE A 103 7.36 22.42 -4.51
CA PHE A 103 5.95 22.65 -4.78
C PHE A 103 5.08 22.56 -3.51
N LEU A 104 5.01 21.42 -2.83
CA LEU A 104 4.02 21.17 -1.77
C LEU A 104 4.22 22.09 -0.57
N ARG A 105 5.45 22.50 -0.28
CA ARG A 105 5.77 23.41 0.81
C ARG A 105 4.99 24.75 0.75
N ARG A 106 4.63 25.18 -0.45
CA ARG A 106 3.87 26.43 -0.65
C ARG A 106 2.41 26.29 -0.22
N PHE A 107 1.90 25.07 -0.16
CA PHE A 107 0.49 24.77 0.11
C PHE A 107 0.19 24.45 1.57
N TYR A 108 1.18 24.25 2.45
CA TYR A 108 0.94 23.92 3.87
C TYR A 108 0.12 24.97 4.63
N LYS A 109 0.11 26.21 4.17
CA LYS A 109 -0.66 27.30 4.75
C LYS A 109 -1.79 27.80 3.83
N ALA A 110 -1.96 27.18 2.67
CA ALA A 110 -2.99 27.53 1.69
C ALA A 110 -4.26 26.72 1.94
N ASP A 111 -5.33 27.06 1.22
CA ASP A 111 -6.56 26.29 1.21
C ASP A 111 -6.27 24.82 0.80
N PRO A 112 -6.72 23.82 1.55
CA PRO A 112 -6.54 22.41 1.22
C PRO A 112 -7.00 22.03 -0.19
N VAL A 113 -8.02 22.71 -0.74
CA VAL A 113 -8.51 22.48 -2.10
C VAL A 113 -7.44 22.79 -3.15
N LEU A 114 -6.63 23.84 -2.93
CA LEU A 114 -5.54 24.19 -3.86
C LEU A 114 -4.46 23.11 -3.91
N SER A 115 -4.14 22.50 -2.77
CA SER A 115 -3.17 21.39 -2.71
C SER A 115 -3.70 20.14 -3.39
N LEU A 116 -4.99 19.82 -3.23
CA LEU A 116 -5.65 18.71 -3.92
C LEU A 116 -5.61 18.92 -5.44
N LEU A 117 -5.99 20.11 -5.91
CA LEU A 117 -6.00 20.42 -7.34
C LEU A 117 -4.61 20.36 -7.95
N PHE A 118 -3.60 20.91 -7.25
CA PHE A 118 -2.21 20.84 -7.68
C PHE A 118 -1.71 19.41 -7.78
N THR A 119 -1.89 18.59 -6.71
CA THR A 119 -1.41 17.21 -6.69
C THR A 119 -2.15 16.32 -7.66
N PHE A 120 -3.42 16.57 -7.93
CA PHE A 120 -4.17 15.92 -8.99
C PHE A 120 -3.62 16.26 -10.38
N GLY A 121 -3.37 17.55 -10.67
CA GLY A 121 -2.72 17.96 -11.92
C GLY A 121 -1.34 17.33 -12.10
N LEU A 122 -0.54 17.26 -11.01
CA LEU A 122 0.76 16.62 -11.02
C LEU A 122 0.65 15.10 -11.31
N ALA A 123 -0.35 14.43 -10.74
CA ALA A 123 -0.61 13.02 -11.01
C ALA A 123 -0.91 12.78 -12.50
N LEU A 124 -1.77 13.61 -13.10
CA LEU A 124 -2.10 13.52 -14.52
C LEU A 124 -0.89 13.79 -15.42
N ILE A 125 -0.06 14.78 -15.08
CA ILE A 125 1.18 15.09 -15.83
C ILE A 125 2.11 13.87 -15.79
N ILE A 126 2.31 13.25 -14.63
CA ILE A 126 3.17 12.08 -14.48
C ILE A 126 2.59 10.90 -15.28
N GLU A 127 1.31 10.59 -15.12
CA GLU A 127 0.66 9.51 -15.88
C GLU A 127 0.80 9.70 -17.38
N GLN A 128 0.50 10.91 -17.88
CA GLN A 128 0.61 11.20 -19.30
C GLN A 128 2.06 11.17 -19.80
N SER A 129 3.01 11.61 -18.97
CA SER A 129 4.43 11.51 -19.30
C SER A 129 4.88 10.05 -19.41
N LEU A 130 4.47 9.18 -18.49
CA LEU A 130 4.75 7.74 -18.55
C LEU A 130 4.12 7.11 -19.81
N ARG A 131 2.90 7.52 -20.17
CA ARG A 131 2.20 7.07 -21.39
C ARG A 131 2.92 7.52 -22.66
N MET A 132 3.45 8.73 -22.68
CA MET A 132 4.22 9.24 -23.83
C MET A 132 5.55 8.54 -24.01
N ILE A 133 6.24 8.20 -22.91
CA ILE A 133 7.59 7.60 -22.94
C ILE A 133 7.50 6.08 -23.21
N TYR A 134 6.59 5.38 -22.55
CA TYR A 134 6.52 3.90 -22.55
C TYR A 134 5.33 3.33 -23.35
N GLY A 135 4.41 4.18 -23.81
CA GLY A 135 3.19 3.76 -24.48
C GLY A 135 2.06 3.43 -23.50
N ALA A 136 0.92 3.05 -24.07
CA ALA A 136 -0.29 2.71 -23.28
C ALA A 136 -0.37 1.24 -22.91
N SER A 137 0.37 0.36 -23.61
CA SER A 137 0.35 -1.08 -23.38
C SER A 137 1.12 -1.44 -22.11
N PRO A 138 0.61 -2.40 -21.31
CA PRO A 138 1.33 -2.88 -20.14
C PRO A 138 2.70 -3.47 -20.50
N LEU A 139 3.73 -3.05 -19.80
CA LEU A 139 5.06 -3.66 -19.86
C LEU A 139 5.05 -4.94 -19.03
N GLN A 140 5.44 -6.05 -19.66
CA GLN A 140 5.65 -7.33 -18.96
C GLN A 140 6.99 -7.28 -18.24
N PHE A 141 6.97 -7.55 -16.95
CA PHE A 141 8.17 -7.63 -16.13
C PHE A 141 8.26 -9.03 -15.50
N ASN A 142 9.32 -9.74 -15.83
CA ASN A 142 9.48 -11.12 -15.38
C ASN A 142 9.98 -11.20 -13.94
N ILE A 143 9.40 -12.13 -13.17
CA ILE A 143 9.93 -12.49 -11.84
C ILE A 143 11.37 -13.00 -12.00
N PRO A 144 12.33 -12.55 -11.19
CA PRO A 144 13.71 -13.01 -11.27
C PRO A 144 13.83 -14.51 -11.02
N GLU A 145 14.81 -15.14 -11.64
CA GLU A 145 14.96 -16.62 -11.63
C GLU A 145 15.06 -17.22 -10.22
N PHE A 146 15.77 -16.54 -9.31
CA PHE A 146 15.89 -16.99 -7.91
C PHE A 146 14.57 -17.00 -7.12
N ALA A 147 13.56 -16.26 -7.58
CA ALA A 147 12.25 -16.19 -6.98
C ALA A 147 11.15 -16.92 -7.77
N ARG A 148 11.52 -17.54 -8.90
CA ARG A 148 10.65 -18.40 -9.71
C ARG A 148 10.59 -19.77 -9.06
N GLY A 149 9.66 -19.99 -8.18
CA GLY A 149 9.46 -21.30 -7.58
C GLY A 149 8.18 -21.33 -6.78
N LEU A 150 7.75 -22.52 -6.42
CA LEU A 150 6.56 -22.75 -5.63
C LEU A 150 6.98 -23.45 -4.33
N LEU A 151 6.50 -22.95 -3.21
CA LEU A 151 6.48 -23.69 -1.95
C LEU A 151 5.35 -24.72 -2.06
N VAL A 152 5.69 -25.99 -2.04
CA VAL A 152 4.71 -27.09 -2.12
C VAL A 152 4.67 -27.78 -0.75
N LEU A 153 3.52 -27.69 -0.07
CA LEU A 153 3.24 -28.32 1.21
C LEU A 153 1.94 -29.16 1.05
N GLY A 154 2.08 -30.38 0.56
CA GLY A 154 0.92 -31.20 0.19
C GLY A 154 0.15 -30.57 -0.97
N ASP A 155 -1.14 -30.31 -0.77
CA ASP A 155 -2.00 -29.67 -1.78
C ASP A 155 -1.86 -28.14 -1.82
N PHE A 156 -1.15 -27.53 -0.85
CA PHE A 156 -0.91 -26.10 -0.79
C PHE A 156 0.30 -25.71 -1.64
N MET A 157 0.08 -24.84 -2.66
CA MET A 157 1.13 -24.35 -3.54
C MET A 157 1.18 -22.83 -3.51
N TYR A 158 2.34 -22.26 -3.08
CA TYR A 158 2.48 -20.81 -2.98
C TYR A 158 3.77 -20.29 -3.60
N PRO A 159 3.73 -19.23 -4.45
CA PRO A 159 4.91 -18.70 -5.13
C PRO A 159 5.92 -18.09 -4.13
N TYR A 160 7.21 -18.44 -4.25
CA TYR A 160 8.28 -17.85 -3.41
C TYR A 160 8.34 -16.34 -3.52
N TYR A 161 8.09 -15.79 -4.72
CA TYR A 161 8.06 -14.34 -4.91
C TYR A 161 7.06 -13.65 -3.97
N ARG A 162 5.86 -14.18 -3.81
CA ARG A 162 4.84 -13.62 -2.92
C ARG A 162 5.25 -13.65 -1.45
N ILE A 163 5.94 -14.71 -1.02
CA ILE A 163 6.49 -14.82 0.34
C ILE A 163 7.58 -13.77 0.54
N GLY A 164 8.47 -13.61 -0.45
CA GLY A 164 9.50 -12.57 -0.44
C GLY A 164 8.93 -11.17 -0.33
N MET A 165 7.89 -10.87 -1.10
CA MET A 165 7.20 -9.58 -1.05
C MET A 165 6.59 -9.30 0.32
N LEU A 166 5.90 -10.29 0.91
CA LEU A 166 5.33 -10.17 2.26
C LEU A 166 6.43 -9.87 3.28
N SER A 167 7.56 -10.58 3.18
CA SER A 167 8.71 -10.38 4.09
C SER A 167 9.28 -8.97 3.96
N VAL A 168 9.49 -8.47 2.74
CA VAL A 168 9.99 -7.11 2.49
C VAL A 168 9.03 -6.06 3.04
N ALA A 169 7.73 -6.24 2.80
CA ALA A 169 6.74 -5.29 3.27
C ALA A 169 6.61 -5.29 4.80
N LEU A 170 6.72 -6.44 5.46
CA LEU A 170 6.78 -6.52 6.92
C LEU A 170 8.04 -5.85 7.48
N ILE A 171 9.19 -6.01 6.82
CA ILE A 171 10.42 -5.29 7.17
C ILE A 171 10.23 -3.78 7.02
N ALA A 172 9.66 -3.31 5.91
CA ALA A 172 9.37 -1.91 5.68
C ALA A 172 8.40 -1.33 6.72
N LEU A 173 7.35 -2.08 7.07
CA LEU A 173 6.42 -1.75 8.15
C LEU A 173 7.15 -1.63 9.49
N PHE A 174 7.98 -2.62 9.84
CA PHE A 174 8.75 -2.61 11.08
C PHE A 174 9.73 -1.43 11.14
N LEU A 175 10.46 -1.17 10.05
CA LEU A 175 11.38 -0.03 9.97
C LEU A 175 10.65 1.30 10.12
N THR A 176 9.50 1.46 9.48
CA THR A 176 8.65 2.66 9.60
C THR A 176 8.12 2.82 11.03
N TRP A 177 7.64 1.74 11.63
CA TRP A 177 7.21 1.74 13.03
C TRP A 177 8.36 2.10 13.98
N PHE A 178 9.53 1.47 13.80
CA PHE A 178 10.72 1.75 14.61
C PHE A 178 11.13 3.22 14.49
N LEU A 179 11.18 3.73 13.27
CA LEU A 179 11.53 5.13 13.00
C LEU A 179 10.57 6.11 13.69
N LEU A 180 9.27 5.85 13.63
CA LEU A 180 8.25 6.74 14.20
C LEU A 180 8.08 6.60 15.73
N HIS A 181 8.36 5.42 16.30
CA HIS A 181 8.07 5.16 17.72
C HIS A 181 9.31 5.11 18.59
N LYS A 182 10.48 4.79 18.05
CA LYS A 182 11.69 4.53 18.83
C LYS A 182 12.81 5.54 18.62
N THR A 183 12.71 6.42 17.60
CA THR A 183 13.77 7.40 17.31
C THR A 183 13.39 8.82 17.76
N PRO A 184 14.39 9.71 17.94
CA PRO A 184 14.14 11.13 18.17
C PRO A 184 13.36 11.81 17.05
N PHE A 185 13.59 11.39 15.80
CA PHE A 185 12.84 11.84 14.62
C PHE A 185 11.35 11.63 14.80
N GLY A 186 10.93 10.43 15.15
CA GLY A 186 9.52 10.10 15.37
C GLY A 186 8.89 10.87 16.54
N LYS A 187 9.66 11.17 17.58
CA LYS A 187 9.18 12.02 18.69
C LYS A 187 8.87 13.44 18.20
N VAL A 188 9.74 14.03 17.37
CA VAL A 188 9.51 15.36 16.77
C VAL A 188 8.33 15.33 15.81
N VAL A 189 8.18 14.27 15.00
CA VAL A 189 7.03 14.09 14.10
C VAL A 189 5.74 14.09 14.93
N LYS A 190 5.65 13.28 15.98
CA LYS A 190 4.46 13.21 16.85
C LYS A 190 4.16 14.52 17.55
N ALA A 191 5.17 15.18 18.09
CA ALA A 191 5.02 16.50 18.71
C ALA A 191 4.51 17.53 17.69
N GLY A 192 5.05 17.53 16.45
CA GLY A 192 4.63 18.42 15.38
C GLY A 192 3.20 18.18 14.89
N VAL A 193 2.69 16.94 15.01
CA VAL A 193 1.28 16.60 14.72
C VAL A 193 0.37 17.15 15.82
N SER A 194 0.77 17.02 17.11
CA SER A 194 -0.04 17.45 18.25
C SER A 194 -0.06 18.96 18.42
N ASP A 195 1.09 19.62 18.37
CA ASP A 195 1.21 21.07 18.54
C ASP A 195 2.42 21.60 17.75
N PRO A 196 2.22 22.00 16.49
CA PRO A 196 3.29 22.50 15.64
C PRO A 196 3.86 23.84 16.15
N ASP A 197 3.07 24.66 16.83
CA ASP A 197 3.51 25.98 17.30
C ASP A 197 4.39 25.84 18.54
N MET A 198 4.06 24.94 19.45
CA MET A 198 4.92 24.60 20.58
C MET A 198 6.28 24.07 20.12
N VAL A 199 6.31 23.17 19.12
CA VAL A 199 7.57 22.65 18.59
C VAL A 199 8.44 23.76 18.00
N ARG A 200 7.83 24.72 17.31
CA ARG A 200 8.54 25.91 16.79
C ARG A 200 9.05 26.82 17.90
N ALA A 201 8.25 27.02 18.97
CA ALA A 201 8.65 27.79 20.11
C ALA A 201 9.87 27.22 20.86
N LEU A 202 10.04 25.88 20.82
CA LEU A 202 11.21 25.18 21.32
C LEU A 202 12.43 25.25 20.36
N GLY A 203 12.34 26.02 19.27
CA GLY A 203 13.43 26.24 18.32
C GLY A 203 13.61 25.11 17.29
N ILE A 204 12.68 24.14 17.23
CA ILE A 204 12.75 23.02 16.28
C ILE A 204 12.03 23.42 14.98
N SER A 205 12.78 23.42 13.86
CA SER A 205 12.19 23.68 12.55
C SER A 205 11.50 22.44 12.00
N LEU A 206 10.18 22.53 11.76
CA LEU A 206 9.40 21.42 11.19
C LEU A 206 9.62 21.21 9.68
N THR A 207 10.14 22.22 8.98
CA THR A 207 10.32 22.17 7.52
C THR A 207 11.17 21.01 7.05
N PRO A 208 12.41 20.76 7.56
CA PRO A 208 13.21 19.60 7.15
C PRO A 208 12.56 18.26 7.56
N ILE A 209 11.80 18.26 8.65
CA ILE A 209 11.07 17.08 9.12
C ILE A 209 9.96 16.72 8.11
N LEU A 210 9.18 17.70 7.64
CA LEU A 210 8.17 17.53 6.59
C LEU A 210 8.76 16.96 5.29
N THR A 211 9.92 17.50 4.88
CA THR A 211 10.62 16.99 3.69
C THR A 211 11.06 15.54 3.88
N ALA A 212 11.62 15.18 5.04
CA ALA A 212 12.03 13.81 5.34
C ALA A 212 10.82 12.85 5.40
N VAL A 213 9.73 13.27 6.05
CA VAL A 213 8.47 12.50 6.12
C VAL A 213 7.90 12.26 4.73
N SER A 214 7.91 13.29 3.87
CA SER A 214 7.46 13.17 2.47
C SER A 214 8.34 12.21 1.69
N GLY A 215 9.67 12.26 1.86
CA GLY A 215 10.59 11.32 1.22
C GLY A 215 10.36 9.88 1.64
N ILE A 216 10.16 9.63 2.94
CA ILE A 216 9.89 8.30 3.49
C ILE A 216 8.53 7.79 2.98
N GLY A 217 7.48 8.60 3.10
CA GLY A 217 6.12 8.22 2.68
C GLY A 217 6.05 7.91 1.19
N ILE A 218 6.64 8.76 0.35
CA ILE A 218 6.68 8.58 -1.11
C ILE A 218 7.62 7.41 -1.48
N GLY A 219 8.71 7.20 -0.75
CA GLY A 219 9.57 6.03 -0.90
C GLY A 219 8.86 4.71 -0.61
N LEU A 220 7.96 4.66 0.38
CA LEU A 220 7.11 3.50 0.65
C LEU A 220 6.14 3.23 -0.51
N ALA A 221 5.56 4.26 -1.12
CA ALA A 221 4.75 4.09 -2.34
C ALA A 221 5.59 3.55 -3.50
N GLY A 222 6.81 4.08 -3.70
CA GLY A 222 7.76 3.57 -4.69
C GLY A 222 8.12 2.10 -4.44
N LEU A 223 8.36 1.71 -3.18
CA LEU A 223 8.61 0.32 -2.80
C LEU A 223 7.42 -0.59 -3.13
N ALA A 224 6.21 -0.15 -2.84
CA ALA A 224 5.00 -0.90 -3.21
C ALA A 224 4.90 -1.10 -4.73
N GLY A 225 5.26 -0.08 -5.53
CA GLY A 225 5.34 -0.16 -6.99
C GLY A 225 6.36 -1.19 -7.48
N VAL A 226 7.55 -1.17 -6.88
CA VAL A 226 8.62 -2.15 -7.15
C VAL A 226 8.15 -3.58 -6.88
N LEU A 227 7.49 -3.80 -5.75
CA LEU A 227 7.00 -5.11 -5.33
C LEU A 227 5.88 -5.63 -6.25
N LEU A 228 4.98 -4.75 -6.69
CA LEU A 228 3.83 -5.14 -7.49
C LEU A 228 4.15 -5.31 -8.99
N ALA A 229 5.18 -4.63 -9.50
CA ALA A 229 5.54 -4.62 -10.91
C ALA A 229 5.59 -6.01 -11.59
N PRO A 230 6.20 -7.07 -11.00
CA PRO A 230 6.26 -8.38 -11.64
C PRO A 230 4.95 -9.17 -11.60
N ILE A 231 3.96 -8.75 -10.81
CA ILE A 231 2.68 -9.48 -10.65
C ILE A 231 1.60 -8.92 -11.55
N SER A 232 1.43 -7.58 -11.54
CA SER A 232 0.33 -6.92 -12.26
C SER A 232 0.72 -6.40 -13.64
N GLY A 233 2.02 -6.48 -13.99
CA GLY A 233 2.54 -5.71 -15.10
C GLY A 233 2.58 -4.21 -14.80
N VAL A 234 3.30 -3.44 -15.62
CA VAL A 234 3.50 -2.01 -15.40
C VAL A 234 2.78 -1.22 -16.47
N HIS A 235 1.81 -0.39 -16.09
CA HIS A 235 1.03 0.44 -17.00
C HIS A 235 0.80 1.85 -16.42
N PRO A 236 0.61 2.88 -17.26
CA PRO A 236 0.57 4.27 -16.78
C PRO A 236 -0.53 4.57 -15.76
N ALA A 237 -1.72 3.96 -15.90
CA ALA A 237 -2.87 4.21 -15.03
C ALA A 237 -2.81 3.51 -13.67
N MET A 238 -1.86 2.57 -13.45
CA MET A 238 -1.74 1.79 -12.21
C MET A 238 -1.67 2.65 -10.95
N GLY A 239 -1.14 3.87 -11.07
CA GLY A 239 -1.03 4.82 -9.96
C GLY A 239 -2.38 5.30 -9.44
N GLN A 240 -3.34 5.59 -10.30
CA GLN A 240 -4.68 6.02 -9.92
C GLN A 240 -5.49 4.87 -9.32
N GLU A 241 -5.39 3.67 -9.90
CA GLU A 241 -6.08 2.48 -9.42
C GLU A 241 -5.70 2.14 -7.97
N ILE A 242 -4.39 2.11 -7.69
CA ILE A 242 -3.90 1.77 -6.36
C ILE A 242 -4.14 2.89 -5.34
N LEU A 243 -4.07 4.17 -5.76
CA LEU A 243 -4.31 5.31 -4.89
C LEU A 243 -5.72 5.28 -4.31
N THR A 244 -6.71 4.94 -5.12
CA THR A 244 -8.10 4.86 -4.69
C THR A 244 -8.28 3.83 -3.56
N ALA A 245 -7.70 2.63 -3.71
CA ALA A 245 -7.74 1.59 -2.69
C ALA A 245 -6.95 2.02 -1.42
N ALA A 246 -5.78 2.63 -1.59
CA ALA A 246 -5.00 3.12 -0.47
C ALA A 246 -5.71 4.25 0.30
N PHE A 247 -6.43 5.12 -0.41
CA PHE A 247 -7.24 6.17 0.22
C PHE A 247 -8.38 5.57 1.05
N VAL A 248 -9.08 4.56 0.53
CA VAL A 248 -10.08 3.81 1.28
C VAL A 248 -9.48 3.23 2.57
N VAL A 249 -8.31 2.63 2.50
CA VAL A 249 -7.61 2.10 3.69
C VAL A 249 -7.30 3.19 4.71
N VAL A 250 -6.81 4.35 4.27
CA VAL A 250 -6.51 5.48 5.18
C VAL A 250 -7.77 6.01 5.85
N VAL A 251 -8.87 6.11 5.11
CA VAL A 251 -10.17 6.58 5.64
C VAL A 251 -10.74 5.56 6.64
N ILE A 252 -10.73 4.27 6.31
CA ILE A 252 -11.17 3.21 7.23
C ILE A 252 -10.29 3.19 8.48
N GLY A 253 -8.97 3.30 8.33
CA GLY A 253 -8.02 3.28 9.43
C GLY A 253 -8.16 4.47 10.38
N GLY A 254 -8.54 5.60 9.83
CA GLY A 254 -8.57 6.91 10.48
C GLY A 254 -7.32 7.71 10.12
N LEU A 255 -7.54 8.90 9.58
CA LEU A 255 -6.49 9.81 9.13
C LEU A 255 -5.47 10.09 10.26
N GLY A 256 -4.21 9.81 10.00
CA GLY A 256 -3.12 10.03 10.96
C GLY A 256 -2.84 8.90 11.94
N SER A 257 -3.66 7.85 11.98
CA SER A 257 -3.44 6.71 12.88
C SER A 257 -2.59 5.63 12.20
N PHE A 258 -1.36 5.39 12.70
CA PHE A 258 -0.49 4.33 12.20
C PHE A 258 -1.14 2.94 12.32
N TRP A 259 -1.58 2.58 13.51
CA TRP A 259 -2.18 1.25 13.76
C TRP A 259 -3.56 1.09 13.12
N GLY A 260 -4.31 2.20 13.02
CA GLY A 260 -5.59 2.19 12.31
C GLY A 260 -5.41 1.82 10.84
N VAL A 261 -4.41 2.41 10.18
CA VAL A 261 -4.07 2.09 8.77
C VAL A 261 -3.61 0.64 8.62
N VAL A 262 -2.79 0.11 9.57
CA VAL A 262 -2.37 -1.30 9.54
C VAL A 262 -3.57 -2.24 9.61
N LEU A 263 -4.46 -2.03 10.59
CA LEU A 263 -5.67 -2.86 10.75
C LEU A 263 -6.61 -2.75 9.55
N ALA A 264 -6.82 -1.53 9.05
CA ALA A 264 -7.67 -1.29 7.89
C ALA A 264 -7.14 -1.99 6.63
N ALA A 265 -5.83 -1.92 6.39
CA ALA A 265 -5.20 -2.56 5.23
C ALA A 265 -5.36 -4.08 5.25
N LEU A 266 -5.14 -4.70 6.41
CA LEU A 266 -5.35 -6.14 6.57
C LEU A 266 -6.81 -6.53 6.40
N LEU A 267 -7.74 -5.77 7.00
CA LEU A 267 -9.18 -6.00 6.88
C LEU A 267 -9.65 -5.87 5.42
N VAL A 268 -9.25 -4.79 4.75
CA VAL A 268 -9.56 -4.53 3.34
C VAL A 268 -8.99 -5.64 2.46
N GLY A 269 -7.74 -6.05 2.70
CA GLY A 269 -7.10 -7.12 1.95
C GLY A 269 -7.84 -8.44 2.08
N VAL A 270 -8.16 -8.87 3.31
CA VAL A 270 -8.88 -10.12 3.56
C VAL A 270 -10.27 -10.10 2.92
N ILE A 271 -11.04 -9.01 3.10
CA ILE A 271 -12.39 -8.88 2.52
C ILE A 271 -12.31 -8.93 0.99
N ARG A 272 -11.36 -8.23 0.37
CA ARG A 272 -11.16 -8.28 -1.07
C ARG A 272 -10.81 -9.69 -1.54
N GLY A 273 -9.89 -10.38 -0.85
CA GLY A 273 -9.52 -11.76 -1.15
C GLY A 273 -10.70 -12.72 -1.09
N LEU A 274 -11.48 -12.67 -0.02
CA LEU A 274 -12.68 -13.47 0.15
C LEU A 274 -13.75 -13.14 -0.90
N THR A 275 -13.98 -11.84 -1.17
CA THR A 275 -14.94 -11.43 -2.21
C THR A 275 -14.51 -11.90 -3.59
N THR A 276 -13.21 -11.85 -3.89
CA THR A 276 -12.68 -12.38 -5.15
C THR A 276 -12.92 -13.88 -5.30
N TYR A 277 -12.91 -14.62 -4.20
CA TYR A 277 -13.20 -16.06 -4.20
C TYR A 277 -14.68 -16.35 -4.45
N PHE A 278 -15.57 -15.71 -3.68
CA PHE A 278 -17.01 -16.01 -3.74
C PHE A 278 -17.74 -15.29 -4.89
N TYR A 279 -17.37 -14.06 -5.18
CA TYR A 279 -18.01 -13.24 -6.21
C TYR A 279 -17.04 -12.24 -6.84
N PRO A 280 -16.21 -12.66 -7.81
CA PRO A 280 -15.12 -11.85 -8.38
C PRO A 280 -15.57 -10.48 -8.91
N ALA A 281 -16.77 -10.41 -9.51
CA ALA A 281 -17.31 -9.17 -10.08
C ALA A 281 -17.56 -8.07 -9.02
N ALA A 282 -17.70 -8.43 -7.73
CA ALA A 282 -17.90 -7.47 -6.65
C ALA A 282 -16.62 -7.15 -5.87
N SER A 283 -15.46 -7.69 -6.26
CA SER A 283 -14.23 -7.54 -5.48
C SER A 283 -13.80 -6.08 -5.32
N GLU A 284 -13.96 -5.25 -6.34
CA GLU A 284 -13.68 -3.81 -6.24
C GLU A 284 -14.74 -3.07 -5.44
N ALA A 285 -16.02 -3.39 -5.67
CA ALA A 285 -17.12 -2.77 -4.94
C ALA A 285 -17.07 -3.06 -3.44
N SER A 286 -16.54 -4.22 -3.03
CA SER A 286 -16.41 -4.61 -1.62
C SER A 286 -15.61 -3.60 -0.79
N LEU A 287 -14.61 -2.95 -1.39
CA LEU A 287 -13.81 -1.92 -0.73
C LEU A 287 -14.66 -0.70 -0.33
N TYR A 288 -15.51 -0.25 -1.25
CA TYR A 288 -16.36 0.93 -1.03
C TYR A 288 -17.52 0.62 -0.08
N VAL A 289 -18.09 -0.59 -0.19
CA VAL A 289 -19.14 -1.07 0.75
C VAL A 289 -18.57 -1.14 2.16
N LEU A 290 -17.36 -1.70 2.32
CA LEU A 290 -16.68 -1.74 3.61
C LEU A 290 -16.40 -0.34 4.16
N MET A 291 -15.91 0.58 3.31
CA MET A 291 -15.67 1.97 3.71
C MET A 291 -16.95 2.63 4.20
N LEU A 292 -18.03 2.49 3.45
CA LEU A 292 -19.33 3.04 3.83
C LEU A 292 -19.81 2.46 5.16
N ALA A 293 -19.74 1.15 5.34
CA ALA A 293 -20.14 0.47 6.57
C ALA A 293 -19.31 0.97 7.77
N VAL A 294 -17.98 1.08 7.63
CA VAL A 294 -17.13 1.58 8.71
C VAL A 294 -17.43 3.04 9.03
N LEU A 295 -17.59 3.91 8.02
CA LEU A 295 -17.89 5.33 8.26
C LEU A 295 -19.27 5.56 8.88
N LEU A 296 -20.28 4.74 8.54
CA LEU A 296 -21.59 4.80 9.19
C LEU A 296 -21.55 4.39 10.66
N LEU A 297 -20.73 3.38 11.00
CA LEU A 297 -20.58 2.89 12.37
C LEU A 297 -19.59 3.72 13.18
N ARG A 298 -18.49 4.17 12.54
CA ARG A 298 -17.41 4.95 13.14
C ARG A 298 -16.96 6.05 12.19
N PRO A 299 -17.57 7.24 12.20
CA PRO A 299 -17.27 8.33 11.25
C PRO A 299 -15.83 8.86 11.30
N ARG A 300 -15.06 8.48 12.33
CA ARG A 300 -13.63 8.82 12.47
C ARG A 300 -12.69 7.70 11.98
N GLY A 301 -13.21 6.61 11.42
CA GLY A 301 -12.46 5.40 11.14
C GLY A 301 -12.23 4.53 12.38
N LEU A 302 -11.46 3.44 12.23
CA LEU A 302 -11.26 2.45 13.28
C LEU A 302 -10.52 3.01 14.50
N MET A 303 -9.47 3.83 14.27
CA MET A 303 -8.57 4.37 15.30
C MET A 303 -8.23 5.86 15.07
N GLY A 304 -9.14 6.65 14.47
CA GLY A 304 -8.94 8.08 14.29
C GLY A 304 -8.96 8.82 15.62
N GLU A 305 -7.93 9.62 15.90
CA GLU A 305 -7.87 10.49 17.08
C GLU A 305 -8.75 11.73 16.89
N ARG A 306 -9.22 12.30 18.03
CA ARG A 306 -9.83 13.63 18.02
C ARG A 306 -8.73 14.63 17.69
N MET A 307 -8.73 15.20 16.52
CA MET A 307 -8.10 16.49 16.30
C MET A 307 -9.07 17.53 16.86
N ASP A 308 -8.94 17.83 18.13
CA ASP A 308 -9.54 19.03 18.71
C ASP A 308 -8.75 20.21 18.13
N ARG A 309 -9.13 20.65 16.94
CA ARG A 309 -8.75 21.99 16.50
C ARG A 309 -9.50 22.91 17.46
N LEU A 310 -8.76 23.53 18.36
CA LEU A 310 -9.22 24.69 19.11
C LEU A 310 -9.73 25.69 18.08
N GLU A 311 -11.05 25.96 18.13
CA GLU A 311 -11.69 27.03 17.37
C GLU A 311 -11.10 28.40 17.73
#